data_cb57b310f7e92dfe51b0e5e15b0f6c19
#
_entry.id   cb57b310f7e92dfe51b0e5e15b0f6c19
#
_cell.length_a   1.000
_cell.length_b   1.000
_cell.length_c   1.000
_cell.angle_alpha   90.00
_cell.angle_beta   90.00
_cell.angle_gamma   90.00
#
_symmetry.space_group_name_H-M   'P 1'
#
loop_
_entity.id
_entity.type
_entity.pdbx_description
1 polymer ?
#
loop_
_entity_poly.entity_id
_entity_poly.type
_entity_poly.pdbx_seq_one_letter_code
_entity_poly.pdbx_strand_id
1 'polypeptide(L)'
;MLVTQQPVFRKFWHAVMPLTELAHGPRPFRLLGEDIVLFIDADGQPAALRDRCCHRTAKLSKGWCVDSEGQACGTGAIQCGYHGWTYDRSGQVVRIPQYEPDRKISPEYRTTAYHCTARYGYAWVALEDPIADIPAIPEFDDAGYRTIFQFYEEWQTSPMRALENSFDNSHFSFVHRATFGVAASPKPSKYELVENESGFYAETVIEATNPVKFHAISGVTDPITTRHMRNAYFLPFSRRLDIEYPSGVRHIIINCFTPIDDGRMQLCQWLFRNDTEADCAAQMLIDFDEAVTREDKDILESTDPDALVDTRRRGVEYSMESDRPGMLIRKHLMQLLARHGEAEVHRGMASAVIPIARAA
;
A
#
# COMPACT_ATOMS: atom_id res chain seq x y z
N MET A 1 13.11 9.86 -5.85
CA MET A 1 12.30 10.71 -4.93
C MET A 1 12.34 10.14 -3.53
N LEU A 2 12.70 10.96 -2.55
CA LEU A 2 12.66 10.56 -1.15
C LEU A 2 11.26 10.80 -0.58
N VAL A 3 10.49 9.74 -0.41
CA VAL A 3 9.07 9.82 0.00
C VAL A 3 8.88 10.42 1.40
N THR A 4 9.88 10.23 2.30
CA THR A 4 9.86 10.80 3.65
C THR A 4 10.06 12.32 3.67
N GLN A 5 10.56 12.87 2.57
CA GLN A 5 10.81 14.30 2.39
C GLN A 5 9.71 15.02 1.61
N GLN A 6 8.60 14.33 1.33
CA GLN A 6 7.43 14.87 0.63
C GLN A 6 6.23 14.92 1.59
N PRO A 7 6.00 16.04 2.28
CA PRO A 7 4.93 16.19 3.28
C PRO A 7 3.55 15.85 2.76
N VAL A 8 3.25 16.07 1.48
CA VAL A 8 1.94 15.79 0.90
C VAL A 8 1.53 14.32 1.05
N PHE A 9 2.47 13.37 1.03
CA PHE A 9 2.14 11.95 1.18
C PHE A 9 1.62 11.60 2.58
N ARG A 10 1.90 12.41 3.58
CA ARG A 10 1.37 12.27 4.94
C ARG A 10 -0.15 12.50 5.00
N LYS A 11 -0.70 13.17 3.99
CA LYS A 11 -2.12 13.54 3.85
C LYS A 11 -2.92 12.55 3.00
N PHE A 12 -2.39 11.37 2.78
CA PHE A 12 -3.11 10.29 2.11
C PHE A 12 -3.32 9.11 3.04
N TRP A 13 -4.37 8.35 2.75
CA TRP A 13 -4.60 7.08 3.38
C TRP A 13 -3.67 6.01 2.81
N HIS A 14 -3.01 5.30 3.70
CA HIS A 14 -2.14 4.16 3.38
C HIS A 14 -2.68 2.90 4.06
N ALA A 15 -2.86 1.81 3.32
CA ALA A 15 -3.18 0.50 3.89
C ALA A 15 -1.94 -0.02 4.61
N VAL A 16 -2.02 -0.19 5.93
CA VAL A 16 -0.83 -0.51 6.74
C VAL A 16 -0.71 -2.00 7.00
N MET A 17 -1.77 -2.64 7.49
CA MET A 17 -1.76 -4.07 7.79
C MET A 17 -3.19 -4.62 7.86
N PRO A 18 -3.37 -5.94 7.67
CA PRO A 18 -4.65 -6.60 7.91
C PRO A 18 -5.13 -6.41 9.35
N LEU A 19 -6.44 -6.21 9.55
CA LEU A 19 -7.02 -6.08 10.89
C LEU A 19 -6.79 -7.33 11.76
N THR A 20 -6.65 -8.49 11.15
CA THR A 20 -6.35 -9.75 11.83
C THR A 20 -5.01 -9.72 12.57
N GLU A 21 -4.04 -8.93 12.09
CA GLU A 21 -2.75 -8.76 12.76
C GLU A 21 -2.88 -8.02 14.10
N LEU A 22 -3.93 -7.20 14.25
CA LEU A 22 -4.20 -6.42 15.47
C LEU A 22 -4.98 -7.20 16.53
N ALA A 23 -5.51 -8.39 16.19
CA ALA A 23 -6.30 -9.20 17.11
C ALA A 23 -5.50 -9.69 18.33
N HIS A 24 -4.18 -9.73 18.23
CA HIS A 24 -3.29 -10.20 19.28
C HIS A 24 -2.59 -9.09 20.06
N GLY A 25 -3.03 -7.84 19.91
CA GLY A 25 -2.52 -6.66 20.62
C GLY A 25 -1.79 -5.66 19.73
N PRO A 26 -1.09 -4.69 20.33
CA PRO A 26 -0.44 -3.60 19.62
C PRO A 26 0.62 -4.08 18.63
N ARG A 27 0.65 -3.49 17.43
CA ARG A 27 1.63 -3.76 16.39
C ARG A 27 2.39 -2.49 16.02
N PRO A 28 3.74 -2.53 15.99
CA PRO A 28 4.54 -1.44 15.47
C PRO A 28 4.46 -1.42 13.94
N PHE A 29 4.52 -0.23 13.37
CA PHE A 29 4.76 -0.02 11.95
C PHE A 29 5.57 1.26 11.76
N ARG A 30 6.28 1.37 10.63
CA ARG A 30 6.90 2.61 10.21
C ARG A 30 6.22 3.08 8.93
N LEU A 31 5.61 4.27 8.99
CA LEU A 31 4.92 4.88 7.86
C LEU A 31 5.59 6.19 7.50
N LEU A 32 6.12 6.31 6.27
CA LEU A 32 6.83 7.51 5.80
C LEU A 32 7.94 7.98 6.78
N GLY A 33 8.68 7.01 7.34
CA GLY A 33 9.74 7.27 8.31
C GLY A 33 9.28 7.52 9.75
N GLU A 34 7.97 7.67 10.01
CA GLU A 34 7.40 7.85 11.35
C GLU A 34 7.11 6.51 12.01
N ASP A 35 7.65 6.27 13.21
CA ASP A 35 7.34 5.07 14.00
C ASP A 35 5.96 5.23 14.63
N ILE A 36 5.02 4.36 14.28
CA ILE A 36 3.64 4.32 14.78
C ILE A 36 3.34 2.97 15.44
N VAL A 37 2.35 2.96 16.31
CA VAL A 37 1.76 1.75 16.87
C VAL A 37 0.28 1.69 16.53
N LEU A 38 -0.18 0.54 16.04
CA LEU A 38 -1.59 0.27 15.79
C LEU A 38 -2.12 -0.70 16.84
N PHE A 39 -3.37 -0.52 17.21
CA PHE A 39 -4.10 -1.39 18.14
C PHE A 39 -5.61 -1.30 17.89
N ILE A 40 -6.39 -2.21 18.44
CA ILE A 40 -7.85 -2.15 18.42
C ILE A 40 -8.32 -1.50 19.70
N ASP A 41 -9.13 -0.47 19.60
CA ASP A 41 -9.70 0.22 20.77
C ASP A 41 -10.88 -0.54 21.40
N ALA A 42 -11.49 0.03 22.44
CA ALA A 42 -12.61 -0.59 23.15
C ALA A 42 -13.87 -0.74 22.29
N ASP A 43 -14.01 0.08 21.25
CA ASP A 43 -15.13 0.04 20.31
C ASP A 43 -14.88 -0.94 19.13
N GLY A 44 -13.78 -1.67 19.16
CA GLY A 44 -13.38 -2.61 18.10
C GLY A 44 -12.84 -1.91 16.85
N GLN A 45 -12.47 -0.63 16.93
CA GLN A 45 -11.93 0.13 15.81
C GLN A 45 -10.41 0.22 15.88
N PRO A 46 -9.70 0.19 14.73
CA PRO A 46 -8.27 0.42 14.74
C PRO A 46 -7.94 1.86 15.15
N ALA A 47 -6.87 2.01 15.89
CA ALA A 47 -6.29 3.28 16.30
C ALA A 47 -4.79 3.28 16.00
N ALA A 48 -4.25 4.46 15.70
CA ALA A 48 -2.82 4.64 15.44
C ALA A 48 -2.26 5.80 16.25
N LEU A 49 -1.22 5.53 17.00
CA LEU A 49 -0.51 6.54 17.80
C LEU A 49 0.98 6.57 17.39
N ARG A 50 1.65 7.68 17.68
CA ARG A 50 3.11 7.71 17.66
C ARG A 50 3.63 6.64 18.63
N ASP A 51 4.53 5.79 18.18
CA ASP A 51 5.10 4.70 19.00
C ASP A 51 6.09 5.22 20.04
N ARG A 52 5.59 6.14 20.89
CA ARG A 52 6.42 6.83 21.89
C ARG A 52 5.60 7.27 23.10
N CYS A 53 5.91 6.71 24.25
CA CYS A 53 5.36 7.13 25.53
C CYS A 53 5.87 8.54 25.92
N CYS A 54 4.98 9.45 26.31
CA CYS A 54 5.35 10.82 26.71
C CYS A 54 6.12 10.87 28.03
N HIS A 55 6.07 9.81 28.86
CA HIS A 55 6.76 9.78 30.15
C HIS A 55 8.29 9.65 29.99
N ARG A 56 8.76 8.56 29.40
CA ARG A 56 10.20 8.27 29.25
C ARG A 56 10.56 7.68 27.87
N THR A 57 9.79 8.05 26.86
CA THR A 57 10.05 7.74 25.45
C THR A 57 10.09 6.26 25.07
N ALA A 58 9.64 5.36 25.96
CA ALA A 58 9.53 3.95 25.64
C ALA A 58 8.55 3.72 24.49
N LYS A 59 8.78 2.71 23.65
CA LYS A 59 7.85 2.33 22.57
C LYS A 59 6.56 1.78 23.18
N LEU A 60 5.41 2.31 22.77
CA LEU A 60 4.10 1.84 23.18
C LEU A 60 3.81 0.45 22.61
N SER A 61 4.34 0.12 21.44
CA SER A 61 4.26 -1.21 20.84
C SER A 61 4.92 -2.34 21.65
N LYS A 62 5.69 -1.99 22.68
CA LYS A 62 6.24 -2.95 23.66
C LYS A 62 5.33 -3.16 24.88
N GLY A 63 4.16 -2.52 24.87
CA GLY A 63 3.12 -2.67 25.87
C GLY A 63 2.02 -3.63 25.40
N TRP A 64 0.83 -3.44 25.94
CA TRP A 64 -0.35 -4.26 25.65
C TRP A 64 -1.63 -3.42 25.76
N CYS A 65 -2.74 -3.95 25.24
CA CYS A 65 -4.04 -3.33 25.46
C CYS A 65 -4.61 -3.71 26.84
N VAL A 66 -5.37 -2.80 27.42
CA VAL A 66 -6.08 -3.00 28.68
C VAL A 66 -7.51 -2.51 28.56
N ASP A 67 -8.43 -3.14 29.30
CA ASP A 67 -9.81 -2.71 29.46
C ASP A 67 -9.94 -1.48 30.39
N SER A 68 -11.17 -1.06 30.68
CA SER A 68 -11.47 0.08 31.58
C SER A 68 -10.97 -0.13 33.00
N GLU A 69 -10.83 -1.38 33.46
CA GLU A 69 -10.31 -1.73 34.78
C GLU A 69 -8.77 -1.84 34.80
N GLY A 70 -8.15 -1.83 33.61
CA GLY A 70 -6.71 -1.94 33.43
C GLY A 70 -6.19 -3.37 33.43
N GLN A 71 -7.08 -4.33 33.16
CA GLN A 71 -6.69 -5.72 32.95
C GLN A 71 -6.26 -5.92 31.50
N ALA A 72 -5.20 -6.72 31.30
CA ALA A 72 -4.68 -7.01 29.98
C ALA A 72 -5.73 -7.75 29.12
N CYS A 73 -5.96 -7.24 27.92
CA CYS A 73 -6.90 -7.78 26.94
C CYS A 73 -6.41 -7.54 25.51
N GLY A 74 -7.12 -8.09 24.51
CA GLY A 74 -6.73 -7.93 23.09
C GLY A 74 -7.07 -6.56 22.53
N THR A 75 -8.03 -5.84 23.13
CA THR A 75 -8.55 -4.55 22.65
C THR A 75 -8.65 -3.55 23.82
N GLY A 76 -8.77 -2.25 23.52
CA GLY A 76 -8.97 -1.24 24.53
C GLY A 76 -7.94 -0.11 24.47
N ALA A 77 -7.55 0.43 25.64
CA ALA A 77 -6.52 1.45 25.72
C ALA A 77 -5.12 0.80 25.70
N ILE A 78 -4.13 1.46 25.11
CA ILE A 78 -2.76 0.94 25.07
C ILE A 78 -1.98 1.33 26.32
N GLN A 79 -1.45 0.34 27.03
CA GLN A 79 -0.63 0.55 28.23
C GLN A 79 0.85 0.40 27.92
N CYS A 80 1.64 1.41 28.30
CA CYS A 80 3.09 1.40 28.19
C CYS A 80 3.71 0.34 29.09
N GLY A 81 4.50 -0.56 28.50
CA GLY A 81 5.16 -1.66 29.25
C GLY A 81 6.22 -1.21 30.25
N TYR A 82 6.58 0.10 30.31
CA TYR A 82 7.63 0.55 31.21
C TYR A 82 7.09 0.96 32.60
N HIS A 83 6.07 1.86 32.64
CA HIS A 83 5.50 2.34 33.92
C HIS A 83 3.97 2.27 33.96
N GLY A 84 3.34 1.59 33.01
CA GLY A 84 1.90 1.36 33.00
C GLY A 84 1.03 2.58 32.59
N TRP A 85 1.63 3.67 32.09
CA TRP A 85 0.83 4.80 31.60
C TRP A 85 -0.02 4.34 30.43
N THR A 86 -1.32 4.62 30.51
CA THR A 86 -2.30 4.07 29.57
C THR A 86 -2.86 5.20 28.71
N TYR A 87 -2.94 4.95 27.39
CA TYR A 87 -3.37 5.92 26.39
C TYR A 87 -4.64 5.44 25.70
N ASP A 88 -5.59 6.35 25.50
CA ASP A 88 -6.73 6.12 24.63
C ASP A 88 -6.37 6.30 23.14
N ARG A 89 -7.35 6.09 22.25
CA ARG A 89 -7.17 6.27 20.79
C ARG A 89 -6.82 7.71 20.38
N SER A 90 -7.12 8.71 21.21
CA SER A 90 -6.77 10.11 20.96
C SER A 90 -5.31 10.45 21.34
N GLY A 91 -4.60 9.47 21.92
CA GLY A 91 -3.25 9.64 22.45
C GLY A 91 -3.19 10.33 23.80
N GLN A 92 -4.34 10.59 24.44
CA GLN A 92 -4.41 11.14 25.80
C GLN A 92 -4.08 10.06 26.82
N VAL A 93 -3.26 10.40 27.83
CA VAL A 93 -3.07 9.53 29.00
C VAL A 93 -4.34 9.53 29.84
N VAL A 94 -4.95 8.36 29.99
CA VAL A 94 -6.21 8.16 30.73
C VAL A 94 -5.99 7.47 32.08
N ARG A 95 -4.83 6.83 32.27
CA ARG A 95 -4.50 6.17 33.53
C ARG A 95 -3.00 6.25 33.81
N ILE A 96 -2.68 6.55 35.08
CA ILE A 96 -1.32 6.49 35.65
C ILE A 96 -1.41 5.65 36.92
N PRO A 97 -0.90 4.41 36.91
CA PRO A 97 -1.04 3.51 38.05
C PRO A 97 -0.46 4.02 39.37
N GLN A 98 0.49 4.96 39.29
CA GLN A 98 1.15 5.56 40.46
C GLN A 98 0.40 6.75 41.06
N TYR A 99 -0.77 7.14 40.46
CA TYR A 99 -1.60 8.22 40.97
C TYR A 99 -2.67 7.66 41.89
N GLU A 100 -2.99 8.45 42.95
CA GLU A 100 -4.20 8.22 43.74
C GLU A 100 -5.46 8.37 42.86
N PRO A 101 -6.55 7.63 43.11
CA PRO A 101 -7.71 7.55 42.24
C PRO A 101 -8.35 8.87 41.83
N ASP A 102 -8.29 9.87 42.72
CA ASP A 102 -8.88 11.22 42.53
C ASP A 102 -7.89 12.22 41.91
N ARG A 103 -6.62 11.84 41.73
CA ARG A 103 -5.62 12.74 41.15
C ARG A 103 -5.83 12.94 39.66
N LYS A 104 -6.08 14.20 39.28
CA LYS A 104 -6.27 14.59 37.87
C LYS A 104 -5.00 14.40 37.05
N ILE A 105 -5.15 13.82 35.86
CA ILE A 105 -4.10 13.68 34.85
C ILE A 105 -4.09 14.97 34.01
N SER A 106 -2.90 15.54 33.80
CA SER A 106 -2.76 16.74 32.96
C SER A 106 -3.15 16.43 31.50
N PRO A 107 -3.90 17.28 30.81
CA PRO A 107 -4.21 17.15 29.39
C PRO A 107 -2.97 17.24 28.49
N GLU A 108 -1.84 17.73 29.03
CA GLU A 108 -0.55 17.75 28.31
C GLU A 108 0.11 16.37 28.23
N TYR A 109 -0.33 15.40 29.07
CA TYR A 109 0.21 14.04 29.06
C TYR A 109 -0.41 13.26 27.91
N ARG A 110 0.18 13.41 26.72
CA ARG A 110 -0.31 12.79 25.50
C ARG A 110 0.81 12.41 24.54
N THR A 111 0.52 11.50 23.65
CA THR A 111 1.30 11.24 22.43
C THR A 111 0.49 11.66 21.20
N THR A 112 1.13 11.72 20.04
CA THR A 112 0.42 12.06 18.78
C THR A 112 -0.50 10.91 18.40
N ALA A 113 -1.77 11.23 18.10
CA ALA A 113 -2.69 10.32 17.43
C ALA A 113 -2.74 10.65 15.93
N TYR A 114 -2.93 9.61 15.11
CA TYR A 114 -3.05 9.73 13.67
C TYR A 114 -4.45 9.32 13.22
N HIS A 115 -4.87 9.77 12.06
CA HIS A 115 -6.10 9.29 11.44
C HIS A 115 -5.98 7.80 11.17
N CYS A 116 -6.93 7.03 11.67
CA CYS A 116 -6.95 5.57 11.50
C CYS A 116 -8.38 5.08 11.34
N THR A 117 -8.60 4.22 10.35
CA THR A 117 -9.91 3.63 10.06
C THR A 117 -9.77 2.22 9.52
N ALA A 118 -10.84 1.43 9.66
CA ALA A 118 -10.96 0.11 9.05
C ALA A 118 -11.63 0.22 7.66
N ARG A 119 -11.01 -0.31 6.64
CA ARG A 119 -11.63 -0.46 5.32
C ARG A 119 -11.04 -1.68 4.60
N TYR A 120 -11.89 -2.44 3.92
CA TYR A 120 -11.48 -3.61 3.11
C TYR A 120 -10.64 -4.65 3.88
N GLY A 121 -10.92 -4.83 5.19
CA GLY A 121 -10.17 -5.76 6.05
C GLY A 121 -8.78 -5.28 6.49
N TYR A 122 -8.39 -4.05 6.14
CA TYR A 122 -7.13 -3.43 6.52
C TYR A 122 -7.33 -2.24 7.46
N ALA A 123 -6.31 -1.96 8.28
CA ALA A 123 -6.14 -0.68 8.95
C ALA A 123 -5.50 0.31 7.98
N TRP A 124 -6.16 1.46 7.79
CA TRP A 124 -5.69 2.57 6.97
C TRP A 124 -5.30 3.74 7.85
N VAL A 125 -4.15 4.32 7.56
CA VAL A 125 -3.59 5.43 8.35
C VAL A 125 -3.23 6.61 7.45
N ALA A 126 -3.58 7.83 7.90
CA ALA A 126 -3.03 9.07 7.38
C ALA A 126 -2.35 9.84 8.53
N LEU A 127 -1.12 10.31 8.30
CA LEU A 127 -0.32 10.97 9.35
C LEU A 127 -0.70 12.44 9.57
N GLU A 128 -1.45 13.03 8.63
CA GLU A 128 -2.02 14.38 8.68
C GLU A 128 -3.46 14.33 8.12
N ASP A 129 -4.18 15.46 8.19
CA ASP A 129 -5.56 15.56 7.69
C ASP A 129 -5.64 15.10 6.23
N PRO A 130 -6.41 14.04 5.93
CA PRO A 130 -6.45 13.45 4.60
C PRO A 130 -7.09 14.39 3.58
N ILE A 131 -6.48 14.48 2.39
CA ILE A 131 -6.93 15.33 1.26
C ILE A 131 -7.68 14.54 0.20
N ALA A 132 -7.80 13.24 0.36
CA ALA A 132 -8.55 12.34 -0.53
C ALA A 132 -9.13 11.19 0.29
N ASP A 133 -10.22 10.61 -0.18
CA ASP A 133 -10.81 9.41 0.41
C ASP A 133 -10.00 8.16 0.07
N ILE A 134 -10.22 7.09 0.84
CA ILE A 134 -9.75 5.75 0.47
C ILE A 134 -10.41 5.35 -0.85
N PRO A 135 -9.66 4.82 -1.84
CA PRO A 135 -10.22 4.44 -3.13
C PRO A 135 -11.45 3.53 -3.01
N ALA A 136 -12.50 3.82 -3.78
CA ALA A 136 -13.68 2.98 -3.82
C ALA A 136 -13.38 1.65 -4.54
N ILE A 137 -13.74 0.54 -3.91
CA ILE A 137 -13.59 -0.82 -4.43
C ILE A 137 -14.97 -1.49 -4.33
N PRO A 138 -15.82 -1.35 -5.36
CA PRO A 138 -17.20 -1.79 -5.28
C PRO A 138 -17.36 -3.31 -5.14
N GLU A 139 -16.38 -4.09 -5.59
CA GLU A 139 -16.40 -5.54 -5.51
C GLU A 139 -16.39 -6.08 -4.05
N PHE A 140 -15.94 -5.27 -3.10
CA PHE A 140 -15.92 -5.66 -1.69
C PHE A 140 -17.32 -5.85 -1.10
N ASP A 141 -18.26 -5.04 -1.54
CA ASP A 141 -19.65 -5.07 -1.09
C ASP A 141 -20.58 -5.80 -2.07
N ASP A 142 -20.05 -6.33 -3.19
CA ASP A 142 -20.80 -7.05 -4.22
C ASP A 142 -20.80 -8.56 -3.95
N ALA A 143 -21.99 -9.13 -3.68
CA ALA A 143 -22.15 -10.55 -3.45
C ALA A 143 -21.80 -11.46 -4.65
N GLY A 144 -21.62 -10.89 -5.85
CA GLY A 144 -21.11 -11.58 -7.02
C GLY A 144 -19.61 -11.87 -6.98
N TYR A 145 -18.90 -11.35 -5.96
CA TYR A 145 -17.48 -11.55 -5.79
C TYR A 145 -17.16 -12.12 -4.42
N ARG A 146 -16.18 -13.02 -4.37
CA ARG A 146 -15.53 -13.44 -3.14
C ARG A 146 -14.24 -12.66 -2.93
N THR A 147 -13.96 -12.26 -1.70
CA THR A 147 -12.71 -11.61 -1.31
C THR A 147 -11.70 -12.64 -0.84
N ILE A 148 -10.48 -12.56 -1.34
CA ILE A 148 -9.36 -13.40 -0.93
C ILE A 148 -8.23 -12.49 -0.47
N PHE A 149 -7.94 -12.49 0.85
CA PHE A 149 -6.76 -11.83 1.38
C PHE A 149 -5.55 -12.69 1.04
N GLN A 150 -4.52 -12.07 0.47
CA GLN A 150 -3.37 -12.80 0.00
C GLN A 150 -2.19 -12.61 0.93
N PHE A 151 -1.46 -11.53 0.77
CA PHE A 151 -0.27 -11.31 1.57
C PHE A 151 -0.05 -9.82 1.84
N TYR A 152 0.73 -9.55 2.90
CA TYR A 152 1.35 -8.26 3.09
C TYR A 152 2.80 -8.49 3.48
N GLU A 153 3.73 -7.88 2.76
CA GLU A 153 5.16 -8.11 2.94
C GLU A 153 6.00 -6.88 2.66
N GLU A 154 7.13 -6.79 3.34
CA GLU A 154 8.11 -5.73 3.12
C GLU A 154 9.00 -6.03 1.91
N TRP A 155 9.20 -4.99 1.06
CA TRP A 155 10.12 -5.02 -0.07
C TRP A 155 11.19 -3.95 0.10
N GLN A 156 12.43 -4.27 -0.30
CA GLN A 156 13.58 -3.35 -0.27
C GLN A 156 13.62 -2.50 -1.55
N THR A 157 12.51 -1.84 -1.84
CA THR A 157 12.36 -0.93 -2.98
C THR A 157 11.40 0.21 -2.64
N SER A 158 11.37 1.27 -3.46
CA SER A 158 10.42 2.35 -3.23
C SER A 158 9.04 2.02 -3.76
N PRO A 159 7.96 2.61 -3.18
CA PRO A 159 6.60 2.43 -3.68
C PRO A 159 6.45 2.90 -5.14
N MET A 160 7.23 3.88 -5.56
CA MET A 160 7.23 4.38 -6.93
C MET A 160 7.71 3.30 -7.93
N ARG A 161 8.79 2.58 -7.61
CA ARG A 161 9.32 1.49 -8.46
C ARG A 161 8.30 0.37 -8.63
N ALA A 162 7.70 -0.07 -7.54
CA ALA A 162 6.70 -1.13 -7.58
C ALA A 162 5.43 -0.69 -8.32
N LEU A 163 5.00 0.54 -8.11
CA LEU A 163 3.85 1.10 -8.82
C LEU A 163 4.11 1.19 -10.34
N GLU A 164 5.27 1.71 -10.78
CA GLU A 164 5.61 1.75 -12.21
C GLU A 164 5.65 0.36 -12.83
N ASN A 165 6.34 -0.59 -12.18
CA ASN A 165 6.39 -1.98 -12.62
C ASN A 165 5.00 -2.57 -12.80
N SER A 166 4.09 -2.27 -11.89
CA SER A 166 2.72 -2.80 -11.92
C SER A 166 1.89 -2.31 -13.11
N PHE A 167 2.29 -1.24 -13.79
CA PHE A 167 1.67 -0.69 -15.00
C PHE A 167 2.49 -0.93 -16.27
N ASP A 168 3.65 -1.58 -16.17
CA ASP A 168 4.46 -1.98 -17.31
C ASP A 168 4.08 -3.39 -17.77
N ASN A 169 3.98 -3.61 -19.09
CA ASN A 169 3.81 -4.93 -19.68
C ASN A 169 5.04 -5.36 -20.51
N SER A 170 6.07 -4.53 -20.58
CA SER A 170 7.29 -4.81 -21.34
C SER A 170 8.16 -5.88 -20.64
N HIS A 171 8.12 -5.94 -19.31
CA HIS A 171 8.89 -6.90 -18.54
C HIS A 171 8.30 -8.34 -18.58
N PHE A 172 7.03 -8.51 -18.97
CA PHE A 172 6.32 -9.80 -18.88
C PHE A 172 7.06 -10.95 -19.54
N SER A 173 7.57 -10.74 -20.76
CA SER A 173 8.30 -11.78 -21.50
C SER A 173 9.66 -12.14 -20.89
N PHE A 174 10.19 -11.31 -20.03
CA PHE A 174 11.51 -11.46 -19.42
C PHE A 174 11.41 -11.88 -17.95
N VAL A 175 10.71 -11.12 -17.14
CA VAL A 175 10.56 -11.34 -15.69
C VAL A 175 9.62 -12.52 -15.45
N HIS A 176 8.43 -12.54 -16.06
CA HIS A 176 7.39 -13.56 -15.83
C HIS A 176 7.48 -14.77 -16.75
N ARG A 177 8.65 -15.04 -17.32
CA ARG A 177 8.86 -16.20 -18.21
C ARG A 177 8.62 -17.55 -17.55
N ALA A 178 8.68 -17.65 -16.23
CA ALA A 178 8.43 -18.88 -15.49
C ALA A 178 6.96 -19.04 -15.09
N THR A 179 6.16 -17.98 -15.14
CA THR A 179 4.75 -17.96 -14.78
C THR A 179 3.85 -17.83 -16.01
N PHE A 180 3.54 -16.62 -16.44
CA PHE A 180 2.56 -16.38 -17.52
C PHE A 180 3.16 -15.70 -18.77
N GLY A 181 4.38 -15.22 -18.71
CA GLY A 181 5.01 -14.47 -19.80
C GLY A 181 5.25 -15.33 -21.04
N VAL A 182 5.03 -14.75 -22.22
CA VAL A 182 5.29 -15.36 -23.50
C VAL A 182 6.68 -14.94 -23.99
N ALA A 183 7.71 -15.73 -23.71
CA ALA A 183 9.11 -15.40 -24.01
C ALA A 183 9.38 -15.10 -25.51
N ALA A 184 8.60 -15.68 -26.42
CA ALA A 184 8.71 -15.45 -27.86
C ALA A 184 8.10 -14.09 -28.31
N SER A 185 7.40 -13.36 -27.42
CA SER A 185 6.69 -12.13 -27.74
C SER A 185 7.22 -10.95 -26.90
N PRO A 186 8.46 -10.47 -27.14
CA PRO A 186 9.05 -9.40 -26.33
C PRO A 186 8.44 -8.01 -26.57
N LYS A 187 7.69 -7.85 -27.67
CA LYS A 187 7.03 -6.58 -27.98
C LYS A 187 5.72 -6.46 -27.17
N PRO A 188 5.63 -5.49 -26.25
CA PRO A 188 4.44 -5.37 -25.42
C PRO A 188 3.23 -4.88 -26.21
N SER A 189 2.04 -5.28 -25.76
CA SER A 189 0.79 -4.70 -26.25
C SER A 189 0.67 -3.23 -25.84
N LYS A 190 0.02 -2.42 -26.66
CA LYS A 190 -0.21 -1.01 -26.37
C LYS A 190 -1.30 -0.84 -25.32
N TYR A 191 -1.15 0.19 -24.51
CA TYR A 191 -2.19 0.63 -23.60
C TYR A 191 -3.07 1.71 -24.22
N GLU A 192 -4.37 1.60 -23.97
CA GLU A 192 -5.31 2.72 -24.06
C GLU A 192 -5.34 3.42 -22.71
N LEU A 193 -5.10 4.74 -22.69
CA LEU A 193 -4.91 5.51 -21.47
C LEU A 193 -5.94 6.63 -21.38
N VAL A 194 -6.66 6.70 -20.25
CA VAL A 194 -7.67 7.72 -19.97
C VAL A 194 -7.38 8.37 -18.62
N GLU A 195 -6.93 9.63 -18.63
CA GLU A 195 -6.65 10.39 -17.41
C GLU A 195 -7.94 10.85 -16.72
N ASN A 196 -7.92 10.90 -15.39
CA ASN A 196 -8.96 11.48 -14.54
C ASN A 196 -8.34 12.29 -13.39
N GLU A 197 -9.17 12.88 -12.52
CA GLU A 197 -8.69 13.75 -11.43
C GLU A 197 -7.87 13.00 -10.36
N SER A 198 -8.16 11.73 -10.11
CA SER A 198 -7.51 10.91 -9.08
C SER A 198 -6.37 10.03 -9.60
N GLY A 199 -6.12 10.04 -10.92
CA GLY A 199 -5.11 9.20 -11.57
C GLY A 199 -5.44 8.96 -13.05
N PHE A 200 -5.45 7.69 -13.48
CA PHE A 200 -5.83 7.29 -14.84
C PHE A 200 -6.29 5.83 -14.88
N TYR A 201 -6.95 5.49 -15.98
CA TYR A 201 -7.21 4.11 -16.39
C TYR A 201 -6.28 3.73 -17.53
N ALA A 202 -5.78 2.48 -17.49
CA ALA A 202 -4.96 1.90 -18.53
C ALA A 202 -5.54 0.55 -18.93
N GLU A 203 -5.90 0.39 -20.19
CA GLU A 203 -6.51 -0.82 -20.74
C GLU A 203 -5.61 -1.44 -21.80
N THR A 204 -5.46 -2.76 -21.77
CA THR A 204 -4.68 -3.52 -22.74
C THR A 204 -5.15 -4.97 -22.81
N VAL A 205 -4.89 -5.62 -23.93
CA VAL A 205 -5.09 -7.07 -24.10
C VAL A 205 -3.75 -7.71 -24.36
N ILE A 206 -3.42 -8.73 -23.57
CA ILE A 206 -2.17 -9.49 -23.71
C ILE A 206 -2.45 -10.96 -23.96
N GLU A 207 -1.51 -11.63 -24.61
CA GLU A 207 -1.40 -13.09 -24.60
C GLU A 207 -0.62 -13.55 -23.37
N ALA A 208 -1.03 -14.67 -22.78
CA ALA A 208 -0.37 -15.27 -21.63
C ALA A 208 -0.28 -16.77 -21.80
N THR A 209 0.82 -17.38 -21.37
CA THR A 209 0.91 -18.84 -21.29
C THR A 209 -0.10 -19.35 -20.25
N ASN A 210 -0.73 -20.50 -20.56
CA ASN A 210 -1.77 -21.09 -19.73
C ASN A 210 -1.51 -22.59 -19.56
N PRO A 211 -0.45 -22.97 -18.81
CA PRO A 211 -0.16 -24.38 -18.56
C PRO A 211 -1.30 -25.03 -17.73
N VAL A 212 -1.42 -26.35 -17.83
CA VAL A 212 -2.51 -27.14 -17.20
C VAL A 212 -2.76 -26.76 -15.73
N LYS A 213 -1.70 -26.52 -14.97
CA LYS A 213 -1.78 -26.10 -13.55
C LYS A 213 -2.50 -24.76 -13.32
N PHE A 214 -2.67 -23.92 -14.37
CA PHE A 214 -3.34 -22.62 -14.28
C PHE A 214 -4.72 -22.59 -14.93
N HIS A 215 -5.22 -23.73 -15.49
CA HIS A 215 -6.52 -23.81 -16.13
C HIS A 215 -7.67 -23.39 -15.18
N ALA A 216 -7.61 -23.77 -13.90
CA ALA A 216 -8.60 -23.36 -12.92
C ALA A 216 -8.58 -21.84 -12.66
N ILE A 217 -7.41 -21.21 -12.75
CA ILE A 217 -7.25 -19.75 -12.55
C ILE A 217 -7.92 -18.98 -13.69
N SER A 218 -7.69 -19.40 -14.93
CA SER A 218 -8.21 -18.73 -16.13
C SER A 218 -9.61 -19.19 -16.55
N GLY A 219 -10.04 -20.37 -16.09
CA GLY A 219 -11.25 -21.05 -16.58
C GLY A 219 -11.16 -21.47 -18.05
N VAL A 220 -9.94 -21.54 -18.63
CA VAL A 220 -9.64 -21.87 -20.04
C VAL A 220 -8.65 -23.01 -20.08
N THR A 221 -8.79 -23.90 -21.07
CA THR A 221 -7.92 -25.09 -21.24
C THR A 221 -6.88 -24.96 -22.37
N ASP A 222 -6.97 -23.91 -23.17
CA ASP A 222 -5.99 -23.64 -24.23
C ASP A 222 -4.62 -23.31 -23.64
N PRO A 223 -3.52 -23.74 -24.27
CA PRO A 223 -2.16 -23.53 -23.75
C PRO A 223 -1.70 -22.07 -23.76
N ILE A 224 -2.38 -21.22 -24.53
CA ILE A 224 -2.25 -19.75 -24.53
C ILE A 224 -3.65 -19.18 -24.37
N THR A 225 -3.78 -18.21 -23.50
CA THR A 225 -5.03 -17.47 -23.29
C THR A 225 -4.81 -15.98 -23.48
N THR A 226 -5.89 -15.22 -23.61
CA THR A 226 -5.84 -13.76 -23.57
C THR A 226 -6.25 -13.26 -22.18
N ARG A 227 -5.69 -12.13 -21.80
CA ARG A 227 -6.08 -11.39 -20.60
C ARG A 227 -6.47 -9.97 -21.03
N HIS A 228 -7.71 -9.61 -20.81
CA HIS A 228 -8.15 -8.23 -20.95
C HIS A 228 -7.87 -7.54 -19.59
N MET A 229 -6.90 -6.65 -19.56
CA MET A 229 -6.40 -6.02 -18.35
C MET A 229 -6.84 -4.57 -18.28
N ARG A 230 -7.57 -4.21 -17.23
CA ARG A 230 -7.99 -2.86 -16.91
C ARG A 230 -7.35 -2.43 -15.60
N ASN A 231 -6.43 -1.49 -15.68
CA ASN A 231 -5.73 -0.95 -14.53
C ASN A 231 -6.33 0.40 -14.15
N ALA A 232 -6.55 0.64 -12.85
CA ALA A 232 -6.84 1.94 -12.30
C ALA A 232 -5.70 2.36 -11.35
N TYR A 233 -5.15 3.54 -11.59
CA TYR A 233 -4.19 4.16 -10.69
C TYR A 233 -4.90 5.10 -9.72
N PHE A 234 -4.60 5.00 -8.45
CA PHE A 234 -5.06 5.88 -7.39
C PHE A 234 -3.87 6.54 -6.68
N LEU A 235 -3.86 7.86 -6.66
CA LEU A 235 -2.84 8.62 -5.93
C LEU A 235 -2.80 8.22 -4.44
N PRO A 236 -1.62 8.15 -3.78
CA PRO A 236 -0.32 8.29 -4.42
C PRO A 236 0.24 6.94 -4.91
N PHE A 237 -0.06 5.81 -4.27
CA PHE A 237 0.62 4.53 -4.48
C PHE A 237 -0.34 3.33 -4.37
N SER A 238 -1.50 3.42 -5.01
CA SER A 238 -2.45 2.30 -5.04
C SER A 238 -2.89 1.97 -6.45
N ARG A 239 -3.22 0.71 -6.69
CA ARG A 239 -3.62 0.17 -7.98
C ARG A 239 -4.78 -0.81 -7.80
N ARG A 240 -5.70 -0.83 -8.77
CA ARG A 240 -6.65 -1.91 -9.02
C ARG A 240 -6.39 -2.47 -10.41
N LEU A 241 -6.05 -3.76 -10.48
CA LEU A 241 -5.91 -4.50 -11.73
C LEU A 241 -7.09 -5.46 -11.88
N ASP A 242 -7.86 -5.32 -12.93
CA ASP A 242 -8.95 -6.19 -13.31
C ASP A 242 -8.54 -7.00 -14.55
N ILE A 243 -8.40 -8.30 -14.38
CA ILE A 243 -8.09 -9.25 -15.45
C ILE A 243 -9.37 -10.03 -15.77
N GLU A 244 -9.85 -9.88 -16.98
CA GLU A 244 -10.95 -10.66 -17.53
C GLU A 244 -10.40 -11.71 -18.49
N TYR A 245 -10.77 -12.97 -18.27
CA TYR A 245 -10.42 -14.09 -19.10
C TYR A 245 -11.54 -14.41 -20.11
N PRO A 246 -11.24 -15.13 -21.24
CA PRO A 246 -12.27 -15.51 -22.23
C PRO A 246 -13.40 -16.35 -21.64
N SER A 247 -13.18 -17.02 -20.52
CA SER A 247 -14.20 -17.78 -19.76
C SER A 247 -15.25 -16.88 -19.07
N GLY A 248 -15.02 -15.55 -18.98
CA GLY A 248 -15.78 -14.62 -18.17
C GLY A 248 -15.34 -14.56 -16.71
N VAL A 249 -14.35 -15.35 -16.32
CA VAL A 249 -13.74 -15.26 -14.99
C VAL A 249 -12.99 -13.95 -14.85
N ARG A 250 -13.20 -13.26 -13.74
CA ARG A 250 -12.51 -12.02 -13.39
C ARG A 250 -11.62 -12.23 -12.19
N HIS A 251 -10.40 -11.75 -12.30
CA HIS A 251 -9.37 -11.76 -11.27
C HIS A 251 -8.97 -10.30 -11.01
N ILE A 252 -9.49 -9.74 -9.92
CA ILE A 252 -9.34 -8.31 -9.63
C ILE A 252 -8.41 -8.14 -8.43
N ILE A 253 -7.19 -7.67 -8.68
CA ILE A 253 -6.15 -7.50 -7.67
C ILE A 253 -6.12 -6.04 -7.20
N ILE A 254 -6.05 -5.85 -5.90
CA ILE A 254 -5.77 -4.56 -5.28
C ILE A 254 -4.36 -4.59 -4.72
N ASN A 255 -3.56 -3.61 -5.12
CA ASN A 255 -2.22 -3.39 -4.61
C ASN A 255 -2.15 -2.03 -3.92
N CYS A 256 -1.69 -2.01 -2.67
CA CYS A 256 -1.30 -0.79 -1.98
C CYS A 256 0.19 -0.87 -1.66
N PHE A 257 0.97 0.03 -2.27
CA PHE A 257 2.42 0.14 -2.09
C PHE A 257 2.72 1.16 -1.00
N THR A 258 2.57 0.73 0.25
CA THR A 258 2.64 1.62 1.42
C THR A 258 4.08 1.97 1.76
N PRO A 259 4.48 3.25 1.73
CA PRO A 259 5.85 3.65 1.99
C PRO A 259 6.24 3.44 3.47
N ILE A 260 7.23 2.62 3.73
CA ILE A 260 7.85 2.48 5.06
C ILE A 260 8.84 3.63 5.26
N ASP A 261 9.77 3.77 4.34
CA ASP A 261 10.77 4.84 4.27
C ASP A 261 11.24 5.07 2.81
N ASP A 262 12.37 5.73 2.63
CA ASP A 262 12.89 6.08 1.29
C ASP A 262 13.43 4.90 0.49
N GLY A 263 13.58 3.73 1.08
CA GLY A 263 14.13 2.54 0.43
C GLY A 263 13.28 1.30 0.60
N ARG A 264 12.19 1.41 1.36
CA ARG A 264 11.34 0.26 1.69
C ARG A 264 9.87 0.59 1.59
N MET A 265 9.11 -0.39 1.17
CA MET A 265 7.65 -0.33 1.16
C MET A 265 7.04 -1.60 1.74
N GLN A 266 5.78 -1.52 2.17
CA GLN A 266 4.91 -2.63 2.47
C GLN A 266 3.98 -2.85 1.29
N LEU A 267 4.01 -4.03 0.66
CA LEU A 267 2.97 -4.44 -0.27
C LEU A 267 1.80 -5.04 0.52
N CYS A 268 0.61 -4.43 0.40
CA CYS A 268 -0.64 -5.03 0.83
C CYS A 268 -1.41 -5.48 -0.40
N GLN A 269 -1.72 -6.77 -0.51
CA GLN A 269 -2.44 -7.34 -1.64
C GLN A 269 -3.61 -8.20 -1.22
N TRP A 270 -4.74 -7.99 -1.89
CA TRP A 270 -5.92 -8.85 -1.84
C TRP A 270 -6.63 -8.85 -3.20
N LEU A 271 -7.49 -9.81 -3.42
CA LEU A 271 -8.19 -9.92 -4.69
C LEU A 271 -9.67 -10.25 -4.53
N PHE A 272 -10.40 -10.05 -5.63
CA PHE A 272 -11.80 -10.44 -5.79
C PHE A 272 -11.94 -11.37 -6.99
N ARG A 273 -12.83 -12.38 -6.84
CA ARG A 273 -13.12 -13.36 -7.87
C ARG A 273 -14.63 -13.54 -8.00
N ASN A 274 -15.10 -13.68 -9.24
CA ASN A 274 -16.50 -14.00 -9.54
C ASN A 274 -16.77 -15.50 -9.73
N ASP A 275 -15.82 -16.36 -9.36
CA ASP A 275 -15.95 -17.81 -9.27
C ASP A 275 -16.08 -18.28 -7.81
N THR A 276 -16.25 -19.60 -7.62
CA THR A 276 -16.38 -20.21 -6.30
C THR A 276 -15.08 -20.90 -5.85
N GLU A 277 -15.02 -21.25 -4.57
CA GLU A 277 -13.90 -22.05 -4.01
C GLU A 277 -13.76 -23.43 -4.70
N ALA A 278 -14.90 -24.00 -5.18
CA ALA A 278 -14.90 -25.27 -5.89
C ALA A 278 -14.37 -25.16 -7.33
N ASP A 279 -14.52 -24.00 -7.98
CA ASP A 279 -13.99 -23.75 -9.32
C ASP A 279 -12.49 -23.51 -9.29
N CYS A 280 -12.01 -22.73 -8.32
CA CYS A 280 -10.61 -22.44 -8.11
C CYS A 280 -10.34 -22.17 -6.62
N ALA A 281 -9.59 -23.04 -5.97
CA ALA A 281 -9.26 -22.87 -4.54
C ALA A 281 -8.50 -21.55 -4.30
N ALA A 282 -8.84 -20.84 -3.21
CA ALA A 282 -8.18 -19.59 -2.83
C ALA A 282 -6.67 -19.77 -2.70
N GLN A 283 -6.21 -20.89 -2.14
CA GLN A 283 -4.79 -21.16 -1.98
C GLN A 283 -4.05 -21.23 -3.32
N MET A 284 -4.68 -21.78 -4.38
CA MET A 284 -4.08 -21.83 -5.72
C MET A 284 -3.86 -20.41 -6.28
N LEU A 285 -4.79 -19.49 -6.02
CA LEU A 285 -4.67 -18.09 -6.42
C LEU A 285 -3.57 -17.37 -5.64
N ILE A 286 -3.50 -17.62 -4.32
CA ILE A 286 -2.44 -17.07 -3.45
C ILE A 286 -1.07 -17.54 -3.93
N ASP A 287 -0.89 -18.85 -4.16
CA ASP A 287 0.38 -19.44 -4.59
C ASP A 287 0.81 -18.91 -5.97
N PHE A 288 -0.15 -18.73 -6.88
CA PHE A 288 0.13 -18.19 -8.21
C PHE A 288 0.55 -16.72 -8.15
N ASP A 289 -0.23 -15.88 -7.46
CA ASP A 289 0.06 -14.46 -7.36
C ASP A 289 1.35 -14.20 -6.55
N GLU A 290 1.62 -15.01 -5.52
CA GLU A 290 2.89 -14.98 -4.79
C GLU A 290 4.08 -15.31 -5.70
N ALA A 291 3.95 -16.31 -6.57
CA ALA A 291 5.00 -16.67 -7.51
C ALA A 291 5.29 -15.52 -8.50
N VAL A 292 4.23 -14.90 -9.06
CA VAL A 292 4.35 -13.73 -9.96
C VAL A 292 5.00 -12.56 -9.22
N THR A 293 4.48 -12.23 -8.04
CA THR A 293 4.93 -11.07 -7.24
C THR A 293 6.38 -11.24 -6.77
N ARG A 294 6.82 -12.47 -6.52
CA ARG A 294 8.22 -12.78 -6.16
C ARG A 294 9.19 -12.52 -7.32
N GLU A 295 8.79 -12.83 -8.57
CA GLU A 295 9.59 -12.50 -9.75
C GLU A 295 9.78 -10.98 -9.88
N ASP A 296 8.73 -10.19 -9.61
CA ASP A 296 8.81 -8.72 -9.58
C ASP A 296 9.70 -8.21 -8.45
N LYS A 297 9.54 -8.76 -7.25
CA LYS A 297 10.33 -8.38 -6.07
C LYS A 297 11.82 -8.56 -6.32
N ASP A 298 12.22 -9.71 -6.84
CA ASP A 298 13.63 -10.06 -7.11
C ASP A 298 14.31 -9.04 -8.03
N ILE A 299 13.61 -8.54 -9.06
CA ILE A 299 14.18 -7.56 -9.97
C ILE A 299 14.12 -6.15 -9.41
N LEU A 300 13.02 -5.78 -8.74
CA LEU A 300 12.84 -4.43 -8.22
C LEU A 300 13.76 -4.10 -7.05
N GLU A 301 14.06 -5.07 -6.19
CA GLU A 301 15.03 -4.90 -5.10
C GLU A 301 16.47 -4.70 -5.61
N SER A 302 16.73 -5.00 -6.90
CA SER A 302 18.01 -4.71 -7.56
C SER A 302 18.10 -3.30 -8.16
N THR A 303 16.99 -2.57 -8.23
CA THR A 303 16.94 -1.21 -8.80
C THR A 303 17.31 -0.14 -7.76
N ASP A 304 17.68 1.05 -8.22
CA ASP A 304 17.84 2.20 -7.32
C ASP A 304 16.46 2.64 -6.79
N PRO A 305 16.21 2.59 -5.46
CA PRO A 305 14.93 3.01 -4.89
C PRO A 305 14.68 4.51 -5.01
N ASP A 306 15.70 5.35 -5.23
CA ASP A 306 15.54 6.79 -5.44
C ASP A 306 15.11 7.12 -6.88
N ALA A 307 13.94 6.57 -7.27
CA ALA A 307 13.36 6.78 -8.60
C ALA A 307 13.08 8.26 -8.87
N LEU A 308 13.50 8.75 -10.04
CA LEU A 308 13.19 10.09 -10.51
C LEU A 308 11.72 10.21 -10.92
N VAL A 309 11.04 11.21 -10.38
CA VAL A 309 9.67 11.57 -10.82
C VAL A 309 9.73 12.68 -11.88
N ASP A 310 10.65 13.65 -11.72
CA ASP A 310 10.87 14.72 -12.72
C ASP A 310 11.67 14.21 -13.94
N THR A 311 10.94 13.75 -14.95
CA THR A 311 11.49 13.22 -16.20
C THR A 311 12.20 14.25 -17.09
N ARG A 312 12.17 15.54 -16.74
CA ARG A 312 12.96 16.58 -17.43
C ARG A 312 14.45 16.49 -17.12
N ARG A 313 14.82 15.78 -16.06
CA ARG A 313 16.22 15.50 -15.72
C ARG A 313 16.77 14.44 -16.67
N ARG A 314 17.71 14.83 -17.52
CA ARG A 314 18.32 13.96 -18.52
C ARG A 314 19.49 13.17 -17.96
N GLY A 315 19.72 11.98 -18.53
CA GLY A 315 20.94 11.19 -18.30
C GLY A 315 20.93 10.31 -17.07
N VAL A 316 19.80 10.17 -16.38
CA VAL A 316 19.64 9.27 -15.21
C VAL A 316 18.87 8.01 -15.62
N GLU A 317 17.69 8.20 -16.21
CA GLU A 317 16.85 7.13 -16.73
C GLU A 317 16.36 7.51 -18.12
N TYR A 318 16.11 6.49 -18.96
CA TYR A 318 15.60 6.66 -20.30
C TYR A 318 14.28 5.91 -20.44
N SER A 319 13.30 6.53 -21.08
CA SER A 319 11.97 5.95 -21.30
C SER A 319 11.73 5.70 -22.78
N MET A 320 10.95 4.67 -23.08
CA MET A 320 10.50 4.31 -24.43
C MET A 320 8.96 4.38 -24.53
N GLU A 321 8.39 4.10 -25.70
CA GLU A 321 6.95 4.23 -25.95
C GLU A 321 6.09 3.38 -24.99
N SER A 322 6.57 2.19 -24.61
CA SER A 322 5.86 1.28 -23.71
C SER A 322 5.80 1.78 -22.26
N ASP A 323 6.71 2.69 -21.85
CA ASP A 323 6.75 3.23 -20.49
C ASP A 323 5.69 4.33 -20.24
N ARG A 324 4.83 4.57 -21.22
CA ARG A 324 3.83 5.65 -21.18
C ARG A 324 2.95 5.63 -19.92
N PRO A 325 2.48 4.49 -19.38
CA PRO A 325 1.75 4.48 -18.11
C PRO A 325 2.60 4.98 -16.93
N GLY A 326 3.86 4.49 -16.83
CA GLY A 326 4.82 4.96 -15.82
C GLY A 326 5.09 6.47 -15.92
N MET A 327 5.20 6.99 -17.13
CA MET A 327 5.36 8.43 -17.36
C MET A 327 4.12 9.23 -16.90
N LEU A 328 2.91 8.68 -17.02
CA LEU A 328 1.72 9.30 -16.46
C LEU A 328 1.71 9.30 -14.94
N ILE A 329 2.14 8.20 -14.30
CA ILE A 329 2.31 8.15 -12.84
C ILE A 329 3.23 9.28 -12.38
N ARG A 330 4.41 9.42 -13.00
CA ARG A 330 5.37 10.50 -12.71
C ARG A 330 4.75 11.88 -12.90
N LYS A 331 4.03 12.09 -13.99
CA LYS A 331 3.31 13.35 -14.26
C LYS A 331 2.31 13.69 -13.14
N HIS A 332 1.48 12.72 -12.73
CA HIS A 332 0.49 12.93 -11.66
C HIS A 332 1.17 13.23 -10.30
N LEU A 333 2.26 12.54 -9.96
CA LEU A 333 3.02 12.81 -8.75
C LEU A 333 3.67 14.20 -8.79
N MET A 334 4.27 14.61 -9.92
CA MET A 334 4.81 15.95 -10.07
C MET A 334 3.73 17.04 -9.95
N GLN A 335 2.56 16.81 -10.52
CA GLN A 335 1.43 17.73 -10.39
C GLN A 335 0.91 17.80 -8.95
N LEU A 336 0.90 16.66 -8.24
CA LEU A 336 0.54 16.61 -6.82
C LEU A 336 1.52 17.47 -6.00
N LEU A 337 2.83 17.24 -6.13
CA LEU A 337 3.85 18.02 -5.45
C LEU A 337 3.69 19.51 -5.74
N ALA A 338 3.58 19.88 -7.01
CA ALA A 338 3.44 21.28 -7.42
C ALA A 338 2.19 21.96 -6.83
N ARG A 339 1.02 21.27 -6.80
CA ARG A 339 -0.21 21.79 -6.19
C ARG A 339 -0.06 22.08 -4.71
N HIS A 340 0.84 21.37 -4.02
CA HIS A 340 1.13 21.56 -2.59
C HIS A 340 2.38 22.42 -2.33
N GLY A 341 2.95 23.03 -3.37
CA GLY A 341 4.12 23.90 -3.23
C GLY A 341 5.42 23.13 -2.91
N GLU A 342 5.44 21.83 -3.18
CA GLU A 342 6.58 20.96 -2.93
C GLU A 342 7.40 20.76 -4.21
N ALA A 343 8.70 20.51 -4.02
CA ALA A 343 9.60 20.07 -5.07
C ALA A 343 10.10 18.66 -4.75
N GLU A 344 10.37 17.87 -5.77
CA GLU A 344 10.94 16.55 -5.63
C GLU A 344 12.31 16.59 -4.96
N VAL A 345 12.52 15.78 -3.92
CA VAL A 345 13.79 15.64 -3.18
C VAL A 345 14.44 14.30 -3.50
N HIS A 346 15.77 14.32 -3.72
CA HIS A 346 16.63 13.16 -3.98
C HIS A 346 17.78 13.02 -3.00
N ARG A 347 18.38 11.83 -2.93
CA ARG A 347 19.63 11.61 -2.18
C ARG A 347 20.73 12.54 -2.69
N GLY A 348 21.47 13.14 -1.79
CA GLY A 348 22.54 14.08 -2.13
C GLY A 348 22.09 15.50 -2.49
N MET A 349 20.79 15.76 -2.59
CA MET A 349 20.21 17.10 -2.69
C MET A 349 19.92 17.64 -1.29
N ALA A 350 20.93 17.76 -0.45
CA ALA A 350 20.75 18.35 0.87
C ALA A 350 20.17 19.77 0.70
N SER A 351 18.89 19.94 1.04
CA SER A 351 18.22 21.23 1.33
C SER A 351 18.21 22.32 0.25
N ALA A 352 18.30 22.00 -1.01
CA ALA A 352 18.00 22.97 -2.06
C ALA A 352 16.55 22.80 -2.50
N VAL A 353 15.64 23.55 -1.89
CA VAL A 353 14.33 23.83 -2.48
C VAL A 353 14.56 24.50 -3.84
N ILE A 354 14.47 23.75 -4.92
CA ILE A 354 14.50 24.33 -6.25
C ILE A 354 13.11 24.91 -6.52
N PRO A 355 12.95 26.24 -6.60
CA PRO A 355 11.65 26.81 -6.90
C PRO A 355 11.20 26.33 -8.27
N ILE A 356 10.03 25.74 -8.35
CA ILE A 356 9.38 25.44 -9.64
C ILE A 356 9.10 26.78 -10.28
N ALA A 357 9.81 27.11 -11.37
CA ALA A 357 9.47 28.26 -12.18
C ALA A 357 8.01 28.12 -12.63
N ARG A 358 7.17 29.09 -12.24
CA ARG A 358 5.80 29.17 -12.74
C ARG A 358 5.86 29.21 -14.26
N ALA A 359 5.28 28.23 -14.92
CA ALA A 359 5.04 28.29 -16.35
C ALA A 359 4.17 29.51 -16.62
N ALA A 360 4.71 30.41 -17.44
CA ALA A 360 4.02 31.59 -17.94
C ALA A 360 2.95 31.19 -18.97
#